data_59ecd625145a04578755615fbfa86f9b
#
_entry.id   59ecd625145a04578755615fbfa86f9b
#
_cell.length_a   1.000
_cell.length_b   1.000
_cell.length_c   1.000
_cell.angle_alpha   90.00
_cell.angle_beta   90.00
_cell.angle_gamma   90.00
#
_symmetry.space_group_name_H-M   'P 1'
#
loop_
_entity.id
_entity.type
_entity.pdbx_description
1 polymer ?
#
loop_
_entity_poly.entity_id
_entity_poly.type
_entity_poly.pdbx_seq_one_letter_code
_entity_poly.pdbx_strand_id
1 'polypeptide(L)'
;MYFLGLSIEYLTPDNDDDHWDLIEGQGSLFHVSYSGVTMALVHGGQPDALILSHEPTRKHMRGLPEYQQPTLQKLRDTALPLAKVGNPNCKVVGISVNTQHMSEDEANAYLAKVEAEMGLPTVDPFRHGAGRLVDALATI
;
A
#
# COMPACT_ATOMS: atom_id res chain seq x y z
N MET A 1 -0.62 -21.43 0.00
CA MET A 1 -0.55 -20.22 0.83
C MET A 1 0.52 -20.34 1.93
N TYR A 2 0.62 -21.45 2.64
CA TYR A 2 1.61 -21.71 3.69
C TYR A 2 3.07 -21.51 3.22
N PHE A 3 3.45 -22.11 2.08
CA PHE A 3 4.79 -21.97 1.53
C PHE A 3 5.16 -20.54 1.12
N LEU A 4 4.20 -19.75 0.64
CA LEU A 4 4.49 -18.38 0.20
C LEU A 4 4.81 -17.48 1.41
N GLY A 5 4.06 -17.60 2.50
CA GLY A 5 4.35 -16.86 3.74
C GLY A 5 5.72 -17.20 4.31
N LEU A 6 6.06 -18.48 4.41
CA LEU A 6 7.38 -18.95 4.84
C LEU A 6 8.52 -18.49 3.93
N SER A 7 8.28 -18.46 2.61
CA SER A 7 9.29 -17.97 1.67
C SER A 7 9.59 -16.49 1.86
N ILE A 8 8.56 -15.69 2.16
CA ILE A 8 8.73 -14.26 2.41
C ILE A 8 9.48 -14.04 3.73
N GLU A 9 9.04 -14.70 4.80
CA GLU A 9 9.73 -14.66 6.11
C GLU A 9 11.21 -15.06 5.98
N TYR A 10 11.51 -16.05 5.16
CA TYR A 10 12.90 -16.46 4.89
C TYR A 10 13.69 -15.40 4.11
N LEU A 11 13.04 -14.65 3.20
CA LEU A 11 13.69 -13.62 2.38
C LEU A 11 13.80 -12.27 3.08
N THR A 12 13.07 -12.07 4.18
CA THR A 12 13.11 -10.85 5.00
C THR A 12 13.51 -11.21 6.44
N PRO A 13 14.75 -11.71 6.66
CA PRO A 13 15.24 -12.02 8.00
C PRO A 13 15.44 -10.73 8.81
N ASP A 14 15.48 -10.87 10.12
CA ASP A 14 15.89 -9.77 10.99
C ASP A 14 17.28 -9.26 10.59
N ASN A 15 17.39 -7.97 10.41
CA ASN A 15 18.60 -7.26 10.01
C ASN A 15 18.94 -6.17 11.05
N ASP A 16 20.02 -5.41 10.80
CA ASP A 16 20.38 -4.27 11.62
C ASP A 16 19.32 -3.15 11.54
N ASP A 17 19.20 -2.33 12.58
CA ASP A 17 18.14 -1.31 12.72
C ASP A 17 18.11 -0.26 11.59
N ASP A 18 19.19 -0.11 10.82
CA ASP A 18 19.29 0.79 9.68
C ASP A 18 18.99 0.11 8.32
N HIS A 19 18.66 -1.17 8.32
CA HIS A 19 18.29 -1.93 7.14
C HIS A 19 16.81 -1.73 6.80
N TRP A 20 16.51 -1.66 5.51
CA TRP A 20 15.14 -1.51 5.00
C TRP A 20 14.81 -2.60 3.99
N ASP A 21 13.79 -3.38 4.29
CA ASP A 21 13.16 -4.30 3.35
C ASP A 21 11.95 -3.65 2.71
N LEU A 22 11.96 -3.51 1.37
CA LEU A 22 10.84 -2.99 0.60
C LEU A 22 10.11 -4.14 -0.08
N ILE A 23 8.89 -4.42 0.35
CA ILE A 23 8.07 -5.51 -0.18
C ILE A 23 6.97 -4.93 -1.06
N GLU A 24 7.02 -5.24 -2.35
CA GLU A 24 5.96 -4.89 -3.29
C GLU A 24 4.89 -5.98 -3.35
N GLY A 25 3.62 -5.58 -3.18
CA GLY A 25 2.47 -6.48 -3.29
C GLY A 25 2.12 -6.87 -4.72
N GLN A 26 1.41 -7.97 -4.87
CA GLN A 26 0.86 -8.48 -6.13
C GLN A 26 -0.64 -8.20 -6.20
N GLY A 27 -1.08 -7.43 -7.21
CA GLY A 27 -2.48 -7.08 -7.40
C GLY A 27 -3.04 -6.33 -6.19
N SER A 28 -4.10 -6.84 -5.58
CA SER A 28 -4.78 -6.18 -4.47
C SER A 28 -5.37 -7.21 -3.50
N LEU A 29 -5.54 -6.83 -2.24
CA LEU A 29 -6.34 -7.60 -1.26
C LEU A 29 -7.78 -7.85 -1.72
N PHE A 30 -8.28 -7.05 -2.66
CA PHE A 30 -9.63 -7.14 -3.21
C PHE A 30 -9.69 -7.84 -4.57
N HIS A 31 -8.55 -8.25 -5.12
CA HIS A 31 -8.51 -8.96 -6.40
C HIS A 31 -8.68 -10.46 -6.17
N VAL A 32 -9.75 -11.06 -6.69
CA VAL A 32 -10.11 -12.47 -6.45
C VAL A 32 -8.99 -13.48 -6.77
N SER A 33 -8.12 -13.16 -7.73
CA SER A 33 -7.00 -14.04 -8.10
C SER A 33 -5.73 -13.79 -7.31
N TYR A 34 -5.55 -12.61 -6.70
CA TYR A 34 -4.28 -12.20 -6.08
C TYR A 34 -4.37 -11.86 -4.59
N SER A 35 -5.58 -11.79 -4.02
CA SER A 35 -5.75 -11.44 -2.61
C SER A 35 -4.97 -12.38 -1.68
N GLY A 36 -4.96 -13.70 -1.97
CA GLY A 36 -4.22 -14.67 -1.18
C GLY A 36 -2.70 -14.48 -1.22
N VAL A 37 -2.15 -14.03 -2.36
CA VAL A 37 -0.72 -13.71 -2.50
C VAL A 37 -0.40 -12.45 -1.70
N THR A 38 -1.19 -11.40 -1.84
CA THR A 38 -1.01 -10.15 -1.09
C THR A 38 -1.11 -10.36 0.42
N MET A 39 -2.05 -11.21 0.89
CA MET A 39 -2.14 -11.59 2.29
C MET A 39 -0.89 -12.35 2.77
N ALA A 40 -0.35 -13.25 1.95
CA ALA A 40 0.85 -13.99 2.31
C ALA A 40 2.10 -13.09 2.39
N LEU A 41 2.19 -12.06 1.51
CA LEU A 41 3.22 -11.02 1.59
C LEU A 41 3.12 -10.23 2.89
N VAL A 42 1.93 -9.80 3.26
CA VAL A 42 1.70 -9.05 4.51
C VAL A 42 2.02 -9.88 5.74
N HIS A 43 1.57 -11.15 5.78
CA HIS A 43 1.78 -12.00 6.95
C HIS A 43 3.22 -12.52 7.06
N GLY A 44 3.87 -12.84 5.94
CA GLY A 44 5.25 -13.33 5.94
C GLY A 44 6.28 -12.22 6.15
N GLY A 45 6.01 -11.01 5.63
CA GLY A 45 6.90 -9.86 5.77
C GLY A 45 6.70 -9.08 7.07
N GLN A 46 5.61 -9.30 7.79
CA GLN A 46 5.30 -8.67 9.10
C GLN A 46 5.64 -7.16 9.14
N PRO A 47 5.13 -6.36 8.20
CA PRO A 47 5.61 -5.00 7.94
C PRO A 47 5.43 -4.06 9.13
N ASP A 48 6.39 -3.17 9.36
CA ASP A 48 6.27 -2.06 10.31
C ASP A 48 5.42 -0.95 9.75
N ALA A 49 5.46 -0.77 8.42
CA ALA A 49 4.71 0.25 7.72
C ALA A 49 4.00 -0.27 6.47
N LEU A 50 2.84 0.31 6.18
CA LEU A 50 2.13 0.15 4.92
C LEU A 50 2.05 1.50 4.20
N ILE A 51 2.34 1.49 2.90
CA ILE A 51 2.01 2.56 1.97
C ILE A 51 0.89 2.06 1.06
N LEU A 52 -0.24 2.75 1.07
CA LEU A 52 -1.39 2.39 0.23
C LEU A 52 -1.17 2.89 -1.20
N SER A 53 -1.26 2.00 -2.17
CA SER A 53 -1.12 2.37 -3.58
C SER A 53 -2.49 2.46 -4.25
N HIS A 54 -2.72 3.52 -5.04
CA HIS A 54 -4.01 3.80 -5.66
C HIS A 54 -3.87 4.43 -7.05
N GLU A 55 -4.81 4.11 -7.93
CA GLU A 55 -4.98 4.73 -9.25
C GLU A 55 -6.43 5.20 -9.40
N PRO A 56 -6.71 6.51 -9.27
CA PRO A 56 -8.08 7.04 -9.21
C PRO A 56 -8.87 6.89 -10.52
N THR A 57 -8.20 6.82 -11.65
CA THR A 57 -8.85 6.69 -12.96
C THR A 57 -9.30 5.27 -13.28
N ARG A 58 -8.85 4.29 -12.51
CA ARG A 58 -9.26 2.90 -12.66
C ARG A 58 -10.58 2.63 -11.94
N LYS A 59 -11.59 2.20 -12.67
CA LYS A 59 -12.94 1.98 -12.13
C LYS A 59 -13.16 0.59 -11.56
N HIS A 60 -12.42 -0.41 -12.04
CA HIS A 60 -12.58 -1.81 -11.66
C HIS A 60 -11.23 -2.52 -11.54
N MET A 61 -11.22 -3.68 -10.95
CA MET A 61 -10.04 -4.53 -10.87
C MET A 61 -9.56 -4.90 -12.27
N ARG A 62 -8.24 -4.99 -12.45
CA ARG A 62 -7.64 -5.33 -13.76
C ARG A 62 -8.12 -6.70 -14.21
N GLY A 63 -8.68 -6.75 -15.43
CA GLY A 63 -9.21 -7.99 -15.99
C GLY A 63 -10.55 -8.46 -15.40
N LEU A 64 -11.16 -7.71 -14.49
CA LEU A 64 -12.39 -8.08 -13.78
C LEU A 64 -13.37 -6.89 -13.75
N PRO A 65 -14.05 -6.59 -14.86
CA PRO A 65 -14.94 -5.41 -14.98
C PRO A 65 -16.11 -5.42 -14.00
N GLU A 66 -16.53 -6.59 -13.53
CA GLU A 66 -17.59 -6.78 -12.52
C GLU A 66 -17.17 -6.37 -11.09
N TYR A 67 -15.85 -6.25 -10.84
CA TYR A 67 -15.29 -5.98 -9.51
C TYR A 67 -14.78 -4.55 -9.43
N GLN A 68 -15.52 -3.70 -8.75
CA GLN A 68 -15.14 -2.31 -8.55
C GLN A 68 -13.89 -2.19 -7.65
N GLN A 69 -13.14 -1.12 -7.85
CA GLN A 69 -12.05 -0.74 -6.95
C GLN A 69 -12.60 -0.42 -5.55
N PRO A 70 -11.94 -0.85 -4.46
CA PRO A 70 -12.29 -0.38 -3.13
C PRO A 70 -11.95 1.10 -2.97
N THR A 71 -12.63 1.75 -2.04
CA THR A 71 -12.18 3.07 -1.58
C THR A 71 -10.87 2.94 -0.79
N LEU A 72 -10.08 4.02 -0.72
CA LEU A 72 -8.86 4.05 0.11
C LEU A 72 -9.15 3.76 1.58
N GLN A 73 -10.27 4.28 2.09
CA GLN A 73 -10.74 3.98 3.45
C GLN A 73 -10.92 2.47 3.65
N LYS A 74 -11.67 1.81 2.74
CA LYS A 74 -11.90 0.36 2.82
C LYS A 74 -10.60 -0.43 2.67
N LEU A 75 -9.67 0.03 1.82
CA LEU A 75 -8.36 -0.58 1.67
C LEU A 75 -7.58 -0.51 2.99
N ARG A 76 -7.50 0.66 3.61
CA ARG A 76 -6.86 0.87 4.92
C ARG A 76 -7.50 -0.02 5.99
N ASP A 77 -8.81 0.03 6.10
CA ASP A 77 -9.56 -0.67 7.15
C ASP A 77 -9.52 -2.21 6.98
N THR A 78 -9.08 -2.70 5.82
CA THR A 78 -8.83 -4.12 5.59
C THR A 78 -7.35 -4.46 5.77
N ALA A 79 -6.44 -3.70 5.17
CA ALA A 79 -5.02 -4.01 5.16
C ALA A 79 -4.38 -3.90 6.54
N LEU A 80 -4.69 -2.83 7.29
CA LEU A 80 -4.06 -2.58 8.59
C LEU A 80 -4.39 -3.65 9.64
N PRO A 81 -5.65 -4.09 9.85
CA PRO A 81 -5.94 -5.19 10.75
C PRO A 81 -5.26 -6.51 10.35
N LEU A 82 -5.14 -6.80 9.06
CA LEU A 82 -4.43 -8.00 8.58
C LEU A 82 -2.93 -7.92 8.88
N ALA A 83 -2.29 -6.78 8.67
CA ALA A 83 -0.89 -6.57 9.00
C ALA A 83 -0.63 -6.70 10.51
N LYS A 84 -1.56 -6.19 11.33
CA LYS A 84 -1.47 -6.26 12.80
C LYS A 84 -1.61 -7.65 13.38
N VAL A 85 -2.00 -8.64 12.61
CA VAL A 85 -1.93 -10.05 13.04
C VAL A 85 -0.49 -10.51 13.24
N GLY A 86 0.42 -10.11 12.33
CA GLY A 86 1.84 -10.43 12.43
C GLY A 86 2.64 -9.39 13.24
N ASN A 87 2.37 -8.09 13.01
CA ASN A 87 3.01 -6.99 13.71
C ASN A 87 1.98 -6.02 14.30
N PRO A 88 1.67 -6.11 15.61
CA PRO A 88 0.67 -5.23 16.27
C PRO A 88 1.00 -3.73 16.16
N ASN A 89 2.27 -3.38 15.96
CA ASN A 89 2.75 -2.00 15.85
C ASN A 89 2.66 -1.42 14.44
N CYS A 90 2.32 -2.24 13.45
CA CYS A 90 2.21 -1.82 12.05
C CYS A 90 1.32 -0.58 11.90
N LYS A 91 1.76 0.36 11.07
CA LYS A 91 1.05 1.63 10.78
C LYS A 91 0.86 1.81 9.27
N VAL A 92 -0.19 2.51 8.88
CA VAL A 92 -0.28 3.10 7.53
C VAL A 92 0.35 4.48 7.59
N VAL A 93 1.41 4.70 6.83
CA VAL A 93 2.23 5.92 6.92
C VAL A 93 2.05 6.87 5.73
N GLY A 94 1.44 6.41 4.65
CA GLY A 94 1.24 7.27 3.49
C GLY A 94 0.47 6.62 2.36
N ILE A 95 0.20 7.41 1.33
CA ILE A 95 -0.56 7.01 0.15
C ILE A 95 0.24 7.40 -1.11
N SER A 96 0.51 6.40 -1.94
CA SER A 96 1.12 6.56 -3.27
C SER A 96 0.01 6.52 -4.33
N VAL A 97 -0.12 7.57 -5.12
CA VAL A 97 -1.17 7.70 -6.14
C VAL A 97 -0.55 7.78 -7.52
N ASN A 98 -1.02 6.94 -8.43
CA ASN A 98 -0.69 7.07 -9.85
C ASN A 98 -1.71 7.97 -10.54
N THR A 99 -1.32 9.20 -10.88
CA THR A 99 -2.16 10.19 -11.54
C THR A 99 -1.85 10.36 -13.04
N GLN A 100 -1.22 9.36 -13.68
CA GLN A 100 -0.72 9.46 -15.07
C GLN A 100 -1.77 9.87 -16.10
N HIS A 101 -3.06 9.60 -15.85
CA HIS A 101 -4.17 9.90 -16.74
C HIS A 101 -4.95 11.19 -16.36
N MET A 102 -4.38 11.99 -15.48
CA MET A 102 -4.94 13.26 -15.02
C MET A 102 -4.06 14.42 -15.47
N SER A 103 -4.65 15.59 -15.69
CA SER A 103 -3.89 16.83 -15.83
C SER A 103 -3.18 17.18 -14.53
N GLU A 104 -2.24 18.11 -14.56
CA GLU A 104 -1.49 18.55 -13.37
C GLU A 104 -2.43 19.12 -12.31
N ASP A 105 -3.36 19.98 -12.71
CA ASP A 105 -4.31 20.62 -11.80
C ASP A 105 -5.27 19.60 -11.16
N GLU A 106 -5.77 18.65 -11.95
CA GLU A 106 -6.63 17.55 -11.45
C GLU A 106 -5.86 16.65 -10.47
N ALA A 107 -4.61 16.30 -10.80
CA ALA A 107 -3.76 15.49 -9.95
C ALA A 107 -3.52 16.18 -8.60
N ASN A 108 -3.11 17.45 -8.61
CA ASN A 108 -2.84 18.23 -7.40
C ASN A 108 -4.11 18.37 -6.53
N ALA A 109 -5.26 18.67 -7.15
CA ALA A 109 -6.53 18.75 -6.43
C ALA A 109 -6.93 17.40 -5.81
N TYR A 110 -6.73 16.30 -6.54
CA TYR A 110 -7.01 14.96 -6.06
C TYR A 110 -6.12 14.57 -4.87
N LEU A 111 -4.81 14.79 -4.98
CA LEU A 111 -3.86 14.50 -3.90
C LEU A 111 -4.18 15.26 -2.63
N ALA A 112 -4.44 16.58 -2.74
CA ALA A 112 -4.83 17.42 -1.61
C ALA A 112 -6.14 16.94 -0.94
N LYS A 113 -7.13 16.56 -1.74
CA LYS A 113 -8.39 16.00 -1.26
C LYS A 113 -8.17 14.71 -0.47
N VAL A 114 -7.43 13.76 -1.03
CA VAL A 114 -7.14 12.47 -0.39
C VAL A 114 -6.36 12.66 0.90
N GLU A 115 -5.37 13.54 0.91
CA GLU A 115 -4.58 13.88 2.09
C GLU A 115 -5.47 14.43 3.21
N ALA A 116 -6.38 15.34 2.88
CA ALA A 116 -7.33 15.89 3.85
C ALA A 116 -8.32 14.84 4.40
N GLU A 117 -8.80 13.94 3.55
CA GLU A 117 -9.75 12.89 3.93
C GLU A 117 -9.10 11.76 4.76
N MET A 118 -7.88 11.39 4.43
CA MET A 118 -7.20 10.25 5.03
C MET A 118 -6.27 10.62 6.19
N GLY A 119 -5.87 11.90 6.28
CA GLY A 119 -4.93 12.40 7.29
C GLY A 119 -3.53 11.82 7.14
N LEU A 120 -3.12 11.44 5.92
CA LEU A 120 -1.85 10.80 5.62
C LEU A 120 -1.14 11.50 4.47
N PRO A 121 0.20 11.62 4.48
CA PRO A 121 0.95 12.12 3.34
C PRO A 121 0.55 11.40 2.06
N THR A 122 0.11 12.17 1.07
CA THR A 122 -0.38 11.63 -0.21
C THR A 122 0.42 12.25 -1.34
N VAL A 123 1.06 11.42 -2.16
CA VAL A 123 1.92 11.87 -3.26
C VAL A 123 1.71 11.05 -4.53
N ASP A 124 2.01 11.65 -5.66
CA ASP A 124 2.34 10.93 -6.90
C ASP A 124 3.87 10.89 -7.02
N PRO A 125 4.50 9.72 -6.81
CA PRO A 125 5.96 9.62 -6.82
C PRO A 125 6.59 9.99 -8.17
N PHE A 126 5.88 9.80 -9.29
CA PHE A 126 6.36 10.17 -10.62
C PHE A 126 6.40 11.68 -10.83
N ARG A 127 5.40 12.42 -10.32
CA ARG A 127 5.30 13.87 -10.47
C ARG A 127 6.10 14.63 -9.41
N HIS A 128 6.05 14.18 -8.17
CA HIS A 128 6.50 14.94 -7.00
C HIS A 128 7.64 14.27 -6.23
N GLY A 129 8.04 13.06 -6.64
CA GLY A 129 8.99 12.25 -5.88
C GLY A 129 8.37 11.60 -4.64
N ALA A 130 9.13 10.72 -4.00
CA ALA A 130 8.69 9.95 -2.83
C ALA A 130 9.13 10.56 -1.48
N GLY A 131 9.78 11.73 -1.47
CA GLY A 131 10.40 12.30 -0.26
C GLY A 131 9.46 12.34 0.95
N ARG A 132 8.22 12.81 0.79
CA ARG A 132 7.23 12.89 1.88
C ARG A 132 6.85 11.51 2.45
N LEU A 133 6.88 10.45 1.64
CA LEU A 133 6.66 9.09 2.12
C LEU A 133 7.87 8.57 2.90
N VAL A 134 9.08 8.87 2.42
CA VAL A 134 10.33 8.54 3.13
C VAL A 134 10.40 9.26 4.48
N ASP A 135 10.05 10.56 4.52
CA ASP A 135 9.99 11.31 5.77
C ASP A 135 8.98 10.70 6.77
N ALA A 136 7.85 10.22 6.27
CA ALA A 136 6.85 9.55 7.10
C ALA A 136 7.34 8.19 7.64
N LEU A 137 8.11 7.44 6.86
CA LEU A 137 8.74 6.19 7.30
C LEU A 137 9.76 6.45 8.41
N ALA A 138 10.49 7.55 8.38
CA ALA A 138 11.45 7.89 9.43
C ALA A 138 10.80 8.17 10.81
N THR A 139 9.48 8.16 10.92
CA THR A 139 8.72 8.39 12.18
C THR A 139 8.21 7.12 12.85
N ILE A 140 8.53 5.95 12.35
CA ILE A 140 8.08 4.66 12.88
C ILE A 140 9.13 3.96 13.72
#